data_947cedac2a6854c2ff6bcd90bf64a3ab
#
_entry.id   947cedac2a6854c2ff6bcd90bf64a3ab
#
_cell.length_a   1.000
_cell.length_b   1.000
_cell.length_c   1.000
_cell.angle_alpha   90.00
_cell.angle_beta   90.00
_cell.angle_gamma   90.00
#
_symmetry.space_group_name_H-M   'P 1'
#
loop_
_entity.id
_entity.type
_entity.pdbx_description
1 polymer ?
#
loop_
_entity_poly.entity_id
_entity_poly.type
_entity_poly.pdbx_seq_one_letter_code
_entity_poly.pdbx_strand_id
1 'polypeptide(L)'
;MLAPLRPRSLRDFLTFKGHLDNALSRLGRPIPEEWFEVPAYYKGLPDTVIGPEETIPWPGYTDKLDHELELAVVLGRRGRDIAR
;
A
#
# COMPACT_ATOMS: atom_id res chain seq x y z
N MET A 1 -19.51 -12.01 -0.59
CA MET A 1 -18.94 -11.98 0.79
C MET A 1 -18.57 -10.53 1.13
N LEU A 2 -18.81 -10.06 2.35
CA LEU A 2 -18.47 -8.69 2.72
C LEU A 2 -16.97 -8.56 3.00
N ALA A 3 -16.47 -7.31 2.93
CA ALA A 3 -15.10 -7.01 3.37
C ALA A 3 -14.89 -7.45 4.83
N PRO A 4 -13.73 -8.01 5.18
CA PRO A 4 -13.48 -8.56 6.53
C PRO A 4 -13.49 -7.49 7.61
N LEU A 5 -13.26 -6.23 7.24
CA LEU A 5 -13.29 -5.09 8.14
C LEU A 5 -13.55 -3.78 7.38
N ARG A 6 -13.93 -2.74 8.10
CA ARG A 6 -14.02 -1.36 7.59
C ARG A 6 -12.95 -0.52 8.28
N PRO A 7 -11.77 -0.33 7.68
CA PRO A 7 -10.70 0.41 8.31
C PRO A 7 -11.04 1.91 8.36
N ARG A 8 -10.55 2.60 9.40
CA ARG A 8 -10.64 4.07 9.49
C ARG A 8 -9.53 4.77 8.71
N SER A 9 -8.43 4.08 8.53
CA SER A 9 -7.29 4.55 7.76
C SER A 9 -6.57 3.36 7.15
N LEU A 10 -5.94 3.59 6.02
CA LEU A 10 -5.13 2.61 5.32
C LEU A 10 -3.78 3.24 5.02
N ARG A 11 -2.71 2.49 5.24
CA ARG A 11 -1.33 2.87 4.89
C ARG A 11 -0.68 1.69 4.23
N ASP A 12 -0.15 1.92 3.07
CA ASP A 12 0.58 0.96 2.28
C ASP A 12 2.05 1.39 2.26
N PHE A 13 2.90 0.59 2.87
CA PHE A 13 4.30 0.93 3.11
C PHE A 13 5.21 0.31 2.06
N LEU A 14 6.09 1.11 1.51
CA LEU A 14 7.18 0.67 0.64
C LEU A 14 8.29 -0.01 1.46
N THR A 15 8.09 -1.27 1.84
CA THR A 15 8.99 -1.99 2.75
C THR A 15 10.03 -2.87 2.04
N PHE A 16 9.80 -3.21 0.77
CA PHE A 16 10.68 -4.11 0.02
C PHE A 16 11.64 -3.35 -0.89
N LYS A 17 12.90 -3.31 -0.48
CA LYS A 17 13.97 -2.65 -1.26
C LYS A 17 14.03 -3.13 -2.72
N GLY A 18 13.93 -4.44 -2.94
CA GLY A 18 13.99 -5.01 -4.29
C GLY A 18 12.85 -4.54 -5.20
N HIS A 19 11.64 -4.35 -4.64
CA HIS A 19 10.52 -3.77 -5.39
C HIS A 19 10.83 -2.34 -5.81
N LEU A 20 11.33 -1.53 -4.88
CA LEU A 20 11.65 -0.13 -5.15
C LEU A 20 12.84 0.02 -6.11
N ASP A 21 13.89 -0.82 -5.96
CA ASP A 21 15.02 -0.89 -6.92
C ASP A 21 14.51 -1.16 -8.34
N ASN A 22 13.62 -2.14 -8.51
CA ASN A 22 13.05 -2.49 -9.80
C ASN A 22 12.21 -1.36 -10.41
N ALA A 23 11.43 -0.67 -9.59
CA ALA A 23 10.59 0.44 -10.04
C ALA A 23 11.44 1.67 -10.45
N LEU A 24 12.40 2.05 -9.62
CA LEU A 24 13.23 3.23 -9.84
C LEU A 24 14.30 3.02 -10.92
N SER A 25 14.87 1.81 -11.05
CA SER A 25 15.86 1.51 -12.08
C SER A 25 15.31 1.69 -13.50
N ARG A 26 14.02 1.38 -13.71
CA ARG A 26 13.33 1.64 -14.98
C ARG A 26 13.25 3.13 -15.32
N LEU A 27 13.32 3.99 -14.31
CA LEU A 27 13.32 5.45 -14.43
C LEU A 27 14.73 6.04 -14.40
N GLY A 28 15.76 5.20 -14.28
CA GLY A 28 17.17 5.64 -14.15
C GLY A 28 17.44 6.39 -12.84
N ARG A 29 16.68 6.13 -11.80
CA ARG A 29 16.77 6.84 -10.52
C ARG A 29 17.28 5.92 -9.41
N PRO A 30 18.19 6.39 -8.52
CA PRO A 30 18.56 5.65 -7.32
C PRO A 30 17.46 5.75 -6.26
N ILE A 31 17.48 4.84 -5.28
CA ILE A 31 16.66 4.96 -4.08
C ILE A 31 17.14 6.18 -3.28
N PRO A 32 16.26 7.11 -2.88
CA PRO A 32 16.63 8.23 -2.02
C PRO A 32 17.14 7.77 -0.66
N GLU A 33 18.13 8.46 -0.09
CA GLU A 33 18.68 8.10 1.23
C GLU A 33 17.62 8.17 2.33
N GLU A 34 16.70 9.12 2.23
CA GLU A 34 15.60 9.30 3.18
C GLU A 34 14.69 8.07 3.30
N TRP A 35 14.63 7.23 2.26
CA TRP A 35 13.85 6.00 2.32
C TRP A 35 14.35 5.01 3.38
N PHE A 36 15.65 5.06 3.72
CA PHE A 36 16.22 4.22 4.77
C PHE A 36 16.01 4.79 6.18
N GLU A 37 15.64 6.05 6.29
CA GLU A 37 15.49 6.76 7.57
C GLU A 37 14.02 6.91 7.97
N VAL A 38 13.15 7.21 6.99
CA VAL A 38 11.74 7.51 7.23
C VAL A 38 10.84 6.55 6.46
N PRO A 39 9.84 5.93 7.12
CA PRO A 39 8.89 5.05 6.44
C PRO A 39 8.11 5.80 5.37
N ALA A 40 8.33 5.44 4.10
CA ALA A 40 7.51 5.93 3.00
C ALA A 40 6.25 5.09 2.87
N TYR A 41 5.10 5.72 2.67
CA TYR A 41 3.83 5.03 2.50
C TYR A 41 2.84 5.80 1.64
N TYR A 42 1.98 5.05 0.98
CA TYR A 42 0.82 5.57 0.29
C TYR A 42 -0.37 5.68 1.26
N LYS A 43 -1.12 6.76 1.16
CA LYS A 43 -2.36 6.97 1.93
C LYS A 43 -3.54 6.42 1.14
N GLY A 44 -3.87 5.15 1.36
CA GLY A 44 -5.02 4.53 0.74
C GLY A 44 -6.35 5.12 1.24
N LEU A 45 -7.38 4.98 0.40
CA LEU A 45 -8.74 5.40 0.72
C LEU A 45 -9.51 4.23 1.37
N PRO A 46 -9.86 4.32 2.67
CA PRO A 46 -10.56 3.22 3.35
C PRO A 46 -11.91 2.87 2.73
N ASP A 47 -12.58 3.86 2.14
CA ASP A 47 -13.91 3.68 1.56
C ASP A 47 -13.91 2.84 0.27
N THR A 48 -12.72 2.59 -0.29
CA THR A 48 -12.56 1.74 -1.48
C THR A 48 -12.32 0.27 -1.16
N VAL A 49 -12.29 -0.10 0.12
CA VAL A 49 -12.13 -1.50 0.54
C VAL A 49 -13.41 -2.26 0.26
N ILE A 50 -13.32 -3.26 -0.58
CA ILE A 50 -14.41 -4.13 -1.02
C ILE A 50 -14.25 -5.55 -0.48
N GLY A 51 -15.29 -6.36 -0.57
CA GLY A 51 -15.25 -7.77 -0.20
C GLY A 51 -14.56 -8.63 -1.25
N PRO A 52 -14.12 -9.84 -0.88
CA PRO A 52 -13.65 -10.81 -1.86
C PRO A 52 -14.77 -11.10 -2.86
N GLU A 53 -14.42 -11.37 -4.10
CA GLU A 53 -15.34 -11.64 -5.23
C GLU A 53 -16.14 -10.41 -5.71
N GLU A 54 -15.97 -9.24 -5.12
CA GLU A 54 -16.55 -8.03 -5.69
C GLU A 54 -15.78 -7.57 -6.94
N THR A 55 -16.51 -7.11 -7.93
CA THR A 55 -15.91 -6.68 -9.19
C THR A 55 -15.28 -5.31 -9.04
N ILE A 56 -14.00 -5.20 -9.40
CA ILE A 56 -13.31 -3.91 -9.56
C ILE A 56 -13.61 -3.40 -10.97
N PRO A 57 -14.34 -2.29 -11.12
CA PRO A 57 -14.60 -1.75 -12.45
C PRO A 57 -13.30 -1.22 -13.08
N TRP A 58 -13.08 -1.59 -14.34
CA TRP A 58 -11.94 -1.08 -15.09
C TRP A 58 -12.09 0.42 -15.33
N PRO A 59 -11.13 1.26 -14.93
CA PRO A 59 -11.24 2.70 -15.13
C PRO A 59 -11.17 3.06 -16.62
N GLY A 60 -12.09 3.91 -17.08
CA GLY A 60 -12.18 4.27 -18.49
C GLY A 60 -11.04 5.14 -19.04
N TYR A 61 -10.14 5.60 -18.16
CA TYR A 61 -9.02 6.48 -18.52
C TYR A 61 -7.69 5.76 -18.72
N THR A 62 -7.63 4.44 -18.53
CA THR A 62 -6.40 3.66 -18.69
C THR A 62 -6.68 2.25 -19.20
N ASP A 63 -5.76 1.72 -19.97
CA ASP A 63 -5.69 0.32 -20.38
C ASP A 63 -4.68 -0.49 -19.54
N LYS A 64 -4.05 0.15 -18.55
CA LYS A 64 -3.02 -0.42 -17.67
C LYS A 64 -3.52 -0.44 -16.23
N LEU A 65 -4.17 -1.52 -15.85
CA LEU A 65 -4.53 -1.82 -14.48
C LEU A 65 -3.63 -2.95 -13.99
N ASP A 66 -3.01 -2.75 -12.84
CA ASP A 66 -2.17 -3.76 -12.20
C ASP A 66 -2.70 -4.06 -10.81
N HIS A 67 -2.24 -5.15 -10.21
CA HIS A 67 -2.60 -5.55 -8.86
C HIS A 67 -1.34 -5.88 -8.06
N GLU A 68 -1.41 -5.69 -6.76
CA GLU A 68 -0.37 -6.07 -5.83
C GLU A 68 -0.93 -7.04 -4.80
N LEU A 69 -0.18 -8.10 -4.50
CA LEU A 69 -0.52 -9.04 -3.43
C LEU A 69 0.20 -8.61 -2.16
N GLU A 70 -0.54 -8.14 -1.19
CA GLU A 70 0.00 -7.53 0.01
C GLU A 70 -0.44 -8.21 1.29
N LEU A 71 0.42 -8.18 2.30
CA LEU A 71 0.11 -8.64 3.65
C LEU A 71 -0.33 -7.45 4.51
N ALA A 72 -1.60 -7.46 4.93
CA ALA A 72 -2.14 -6.40 5.77
C ALA A 72 -2.02 -6.73 7.26
N VAL A 73 -1.66 -5.74 8.07
CA VAL A 73 -1.65 -5.81 9.52
C VAL A 73 -2.74 -4.91 10.09
N VAL A 74 -3.59 -5.47 10.94
CA VAL A 74 -4.64 -4.71 11.63
C VAL A 74 -4.17 -4.29 13.01
N LEU A 75 -4.12 -2.98 13.27
CA LEU A 75 -3.74 -2.44 14.57
C LEU A 75 -4.89 -2.60 15.57
N GLY A 76 -4.75 -3.53 16.51
CA GLY A 76 -5.76 -3.86 17.50
C GLY A 76 -5.74 -2.98 18.75
N ARG A 77 -4.69 -2.18 18.97
CA ARG A 77 -4.55 -1.29 20.12
C ARG A 77 -4.08 0.09 19.71
N ARG A 78 -4.54 1.09 20.42
CA ARG A 78 -4.02 2.45 20.31
C ARG A 78 -2.61 2.51 20.89
N GLY A 79 -1.70 3.21 20.21
CA GLY A 79 -0.33 3.44 20.68
C GLY A 79 0.24 4.75 20.14
N ARG A 80 1.26 5.24 20.82
CA ARG A 80 2.06 6.38 20.42
C ARG A 80 3.47 6.18 20.97
N ASP A 81 4.47 6.53 20.18
CA ASP A 81 5.90 6.44 20.56
C ASP A 81 6.27 5.05 21.13
N ILE A 82 5.79 4.00 20.46
CA ILE A 82 5.99 2.62 20.90
C ILE A 82 7.46 2.25 20.68
N ALA A 83 8.13 1.83 21.74
CA ALA A 83 9.49 1.30 21.65
C ALA A 83 9.55 0.01 20.80
N ARG A 84 10.69 -0.19 20.15
CA ARG A 84 10.97 -1.41 19.37
C ARG A 84 11.16 -2.60 20.29
#